data_7b451b367f947eb3b9b148b8a64f5b14
#
_entry.id   7b451b367f947eb3b9b148b8a64f5b14
#
_cell.length_a   1.000
_cell.length_b   1.000
_cell.length_c   1.000
_cell.angle_alpha   90.00
_cell.angle_beta   90.00
_cell.angle_gamma   90.00
#
_symmetry.space_group_name_H-M   'P 1'
#
loop_
_entity.id
_entity.type
_entity.pdbx_description
1 polymer ?
#
loop_
_entity_poly.entity_id
_entity_poly.type
_entity_poly.pdbx_seq_one_letter_code
_entity_poly.pdbx_strand_id
1 'polypeptide(L)'
;IILTCIQEENNMQMSDVIADMLTRIRNANDAKHATVDIPASNMKKSIADILVEEGYVKGYQIVENGSQGIIRVTLKYTEGKQKVIRGIRRVSKPGLRIYAGYEDMPKVMNGLGIAVVSTSKGIMTDKKARSLKVGGEVLAFVW
;
A
#
# COMPACT_ATOMS: atom_id res chain seq x y z
N ILE A 1 31.35 -12.39 6.67
CA ILE A 1 30.72 -12.26 5.36
C ILE A 1 29.26 -12.68 5.44
N ILE A 2 28.98 -13.87 5.97
CA ILE A 2 27.60 -14.38 6.10
C ILE A 2 26.78 -13.49 7.04
N LEU A 3 27.36 -13.07 8.17
CA LEU A 3 26.69 -12.18 9.12
C LEU A 3 26.37 -10.83 8.49
N THR A 4 27.26 -10.31 7.66
CA THR A 4 27.02 -9.04 6.98
C THR A 4 25.85 -9.14 6.01
N CYS A 5 25.78 -10.23 5.23
CA CYS A 5 24.67 -10.48 4.32
C CYS A 5 23.33 -10.60 5.06
N ILE A 6 23.31 -11.32 6.18
CA ILE A 6 22.11 -11.48 6.98
C ILE A 6 21.65 -10.14 7.56
N GLN A 7 22.58 -9.32 8.02
CA GLN A 7 22.27 -8.00 8.54
C GLN A 7 21.71 -7.09 7.44
N GLU A 8 22.29 -7.14 6.25
CA GLU A 8 21.79 -6.36 5.11
C GLU A 8 20.38 -6.80 4.73
N GLU A 9 20.13 -8.09 4.66
CA GLU A 9 18.80 -8.62 4.36
C GLU A 9 17.78 -8.19 5.42
N ASN A 10 18.13 -8.30 6.70
CA ASN A 10 17.26 -7.89 7.79
C ASN A 10 16.98 -6.38 7.75
N ASN A 11 18.00 -5.57 7.47
CA ASN A 11 17.84 -4.14 7.34
C ASN A 11 16.94 -3.78 6.16
N MET A 12 17.09 -4.45 5.02
CA MET A 12 16.23 -4.26 3.86
C MET A 12 14.79 -4.64 4.17
N GLN A 13 14.56 -5.76 4.87
CA GLN A 13 13.22 -6.19 5.26
C GLN A 13 12.58 -5.20 6.24
N MET A 14 13.36 -4.68 7.19
CA MET A 14 12.87 -3.72 8.17
C MET A 14 12.63 -2.34 7.57
N SER A 15 13.34 -1.98 6.50
CA SER A 15 13.29 -0.65 5.92
C SER A 15 12.16 -0.45 4.90
N ASP A 16 11.51 -1.52 4.42
CA ASP A 16 10.41 -1.38 3.45
C ASP A 16 9.21 -2.25 3.82
N VAL A 17 8.57 -1.87 4.92
CA VAL A 17 7.36 -2.55 5.41
C VAL A 17 6.17 -2.31 4.48
N ILE A 18 6.17 -1.21 3.73
CA ILE A 18 5.11 -0.93 2.75
C ILE A 18 5.21 -1.89 1.58
N ALA A 19 6.41 -2.14 1.06
CA ALA A 19 6.60 -3.11 -0.01
C ALA A 19 6.16 -4.51 0.43
N ASP A 20 6.43 -4.89 1.67
CA ASP A 20 5.96 -6.16 2.22
C ASP A 20 4.43 -6.24 2.23
N MET A 21 3.76 -5.18 2.68
CA MET A 21 2.30 -5.11 2.67
C MET A 21 1.74 -5.28 1.26
N LEU A 22 2.29 -4.53 0.30
CA LEU A 22 1.83 -4.58 -1.09
C LEU A 22 2.05 -5.96 -1.70
N THR A 23 3.18 -6.59 -1.40
CA THR A 23 3.50 -7.93 -1.89
C THR A 23 2.55 -8.97 -1.32
N ARG A 24 2.23 -8.88 -0.02
CA ARG A 24 1.26 -9.79 0.62
C ARG A 24 -0.11 -9.67 -0.03
N ILE A 25 -0.57 -8.46 -0.27
CA ILE A 25 -1.86 -8.21 -0.93
C ILE A 25 -1.83 -8.77 -2.35
N ARG A 26 -0.77 -8.50 -3.11
CA ARG A 26 -0.62 -8.98 -4.48
C ARG A 26 -0.66 -10.51 -4.54
N ASN A 27 0.12 -11.16 -3.70
CA ASN A 27 0.20 -12.63 -3.69
C ASN A 27 -1.12 -13.27 -3.27
N ALA A 28 -1.78 -12.74 -2.24
CA ALA A 28 -3.08 -13.23 -1.80
C ALA A 28 -4.14 -13.04 -2.89
N ASN A 29 -4.08 -11.91 -3.59
CA ASN A 29 -5.01 -11.59 -4.67
C ASN A 29 -4.82 -12.53 -5.86
N ASP A 30 -3.57 -12.82 -6.23
CA ASP A 30 -3.25 -13.76 -7.31
C ASP A 30 -3.66 -15.18 -6.97
N ALA A 31 -3.53 -15.59 -5.71
CA ALA A 31 -3.96 -16.90 -5.22
C ALA A 31 -5.46 -16.96 -4.92
N LYS A 32 -6.17 -15.84 -5.08
CA LYS A 32 -7.62 -15.70 -4.83
C LYS A 32 -8.02 -16.06 -3.40
N HIS A 33 -7.18 -15.68 -2.45
CA HIS A 33 -7.50 -15.82 -1.03
C HIS A 33 -8.61 -14.82 -0.64
N ALA A 34 -9.45 -15.20 0.32
CA ALA A 34 -10.50 -14.32 0.82
C ALA A 34 -9.93 -13.17 1.66
N THR A 35 -8.90 -13.46 2.43
CA THR A 35 -8.27 -12.49 3.33
C THR A 35 -6.76 -12.59 3.26
N VAL A 36 -6.09 -11.53 3.75
CA VAL A 36 -4.64 -11.52 3.92
C VAL A 36 -4.31 -10.81 5.23
N ASP A 37 -3.37 -11.37 5.98
CA ASP A 37 -2.93 -10.84 7.25
C ASP A 37 -1.61 -10.08 7.07
N ILE A 38 -1.56 -8.88 7.65
CA ILE A 38 -0.42 -7.96 7.51
C ILE A 38 -0.08 -7.45 8.92
N PRO A 39 1.20 -7.45 9.33
CA PRO A 39 1.57 -6.84 10.60
C PRO A 39 1.12 -5.38 10.65
N ALA A 40 0.48 -4.98 11.74
CA ALA A 40 -0.18 -3.67 11.82
C ALA A 40 0.82 -2.55 12.06
N SER A 41 0.53 -1.37 11.50
CA SER A 41 1.15 -0.10 11.83
C SER A 41 0.18 1.01 11.43
N ASN A 42 0.39 2.20 11.95
CA ASN A 42 -0.49 3.33 11.64
C ASN A 42 -0.48 3.67 10.15
N MET A 43 0.69 3.63 9.53
CA MET A 43 0.82 3.90 8.09
C MET A 43 0.09 2.85 7.26
N LYS A 44 0.23 1.57 7.61
CA LYS A 44 -0.45 0.49 6.89
C LYS A 44 -1.97 0.55 7.07
N LYS A 45 -2.46 0.95 8.25
CA LYS A 45 -3.89 1.18 8.47
C LYS A 45 -4.41 2.29 7.55
N SER A 46 -3.67 3.38 7.41
CA SER A 46 -4.04 4.47 6.53
C SER A 46 -4.11 4.03 5.07
N ILE A 47 -3.16 3.21 4.64
CA ILE A 47 -3.17 2.64 3.29
C ILE A 47 -4.39 1.72 3.11
N ALA A 48 -4.69 0.87 4.10
CA ALA A 48 -5.86 0.00 4.07
C ALA A 48 -7.15 0.80 3.98
N ASP A 49 -7.28 1.90 4.73
CA ASP A 49 -8.43 2.80 4.66
C ASP A 49 -8.63 3.34 3.25
N ILE A 50 -7.55 3.75 2.59
CA ILE A 50 -7.61 4.25 1.21
C ILE A 50 -8.10 3.16 0.26
N LEU A 51 -7.59 1.94 0.40
CA LEU A 51 -8.01 0.83 -0.46
C LEU A 51 -9.49 0.50 -0.27
N VAL A 52 -10.01 0.61 0.95
CA VAL A 52 -11.45 0.44 1.22
C VAL A 52 -12.27 1.56 0.59
N GLU A 53 -11.87 2.81 0.80
CA GLU A 53 -12.58 3.98 0.27
C GLU A 53 -12.65 3.97 -1.25
N GLU A 54 -11.57 3.56 -1.90
CA GLU A 54 -11.50 3.50 -3.36
C GLU A 54 -12.11 2.23 -3.95
N GLY A 55 -12.59 1.32 -3.10
CA GLY A 55 -13.29 0.12 -3.54
C GLY A 55 -12.40 -1.00 -4.04
N TYR A 56 -11.12 -0.98 -3.71
CA TYR A 56 -10.19 -2.06 -4.11
C TYR A 56 -10.27 -3.28 -3.22
N VAL A 57 -10.64 -3.10 -1.95
CA VAL A 57 -10.87 -4.20 -1.01
C VAL A 57 -12.20 -4.00 -0.32
N LYS A 58 -12.77 -5.08 0.24
CA LYS A 58 -14.06 -5.00 0.93
C LYS A 58 -13.95 -4.28 2.27
N GLY A 59 -12.88 -4.52 3.00
CA GLY A 59 -12.68 -3.93 4.30
C GLY A 59 -11.48 -4.55 4.99
N TYR A 60 -11.25 -4.14 6.23
CA TYR A 60 -10.21 -4.74 7.05
C TYR A 60 -10.65 -4.70 8.51
N GLN A 61 -10.01 -5.54 9.32
CA GLN A 61 -10.19 -5.51 10.76
C GLN A 61 -8.84 -5.68 11.45
N ILE A 62 -8.75 -5.17 12.67
CA ILE A 62 -7.55 -5.31 13.49
C ILE A 62 -7.73 -6.51 14.38
N VAL A 63 -6.77 -7.44 14.33
CA VAL A 63 -6.76 -8.65 15.15
C VAL A 63 -5.61 -8.54 16.12
N GLU A 64 -5.90 -8.65 17.40
CA GLU A 64 -4.89 -8.59 18.44
C GLU A 64 -4.11 -9.92 18.49
N ASN A 65 -2.77 -9.80 18.58
CA ASN A 65 -1.91 -10.98 18.64
C ASN A 65 -0.91 -10.92 19.81
N GLY A 66 -1.17 -10.02 20.77
CA GLY A 66 -0.29 -9.86 21.93
C GLY A 66 0.89 -8.94 21.70
N SER A 67 1.06 -8.38 20.51
CA SER A 67 2.09 -7.41 20.21
C SER A 67 1.51 -6.24 19.40
N GLN A 68 2.03 -5.95 18.21
CA GLN A 68 1.57 -4.79 17.42
C GLN A 68 0.18 -4.99 16.78
N GLY A 69 -0.31 -6.22 16.73
CA GLY A 69 -1.56 -6.55 16.08
C GLY A 69 -1.39 -6.91 14.61
N ILE A 70 -2.48 -7.35 14.01
CA ILE A 70 -2.53 -7.76 12.62
C ILE A 70 -3.68 -7.03 11.93
N ILE A 71 -3.43 -6.48 10.74
CA ILE A 71 -4.48 -5.98 9.86
C ILE A 71 -4.92 -7.15 8.99
N ARG A 72 -6.17 -7.58 9.14
CA ARG A 72 -6.74 -8.62 8.29
C ARG A 72 -7.58 -7.96 7.21
N VAL A 73 -7.06 -7.92 5.99
CA VAL A 73 -7.72 -7.29 4.86
C VAL A 73 -8.59 -8.31 4.15
N THR A 74 -9.87 -7.98 3.94
CA THR A 74 -10.77 -8.83 3.16
C THR A 74 -10.73 -8.38 1.71
N LEU A 75 -10.24 -9.25 0.85
CA LEU A 75 -10.05 -8.94 -0.56
C LEU A 75 -11.38 -8.97 -1.32
N LYS A 76 -11.41 -8.28 -2.46
CA LYS A 76 -12.62 -8.12 -3.26
C LYS A 76 -12.40 -8.74 -4.63
N TYR A 77 -13.41 -9.46 -5.11
CA TYR A 77 -13.40 -10.08 -6.43
C TYR A 77 -14.71 -9.75 -7.15
N THR A 78 -14.69 -9.77 -8.47
CA THR A 78 -15.90 -9.62 -9.27
C THR A 78 -16.72 -10.91 -9.25
N GLU A 79 -17.91 -10.88 -9.84
CA GLU A 79 -18.80 -12.06 -9.92
C GLU A 79 -18.10 -13.26 -10.59
N GLY A 80 -17.25 -13.01 -11.58
CA GLY A 80 -16.46 -14.04 -12.23
C GLY A 80 -15.21 -14.46 -11.48
N LYS A 81 -15.09 -14.09 -10.20
CA LYS A 81 -13.92 -14.32 -9.34
C LYS A 81 -12.63 -13.72 -9.91
N GLN A 82 -12.77 -12.65 -10.69
CA GLN A 82 -11.62 -11.92 -11.19
C GLN A 82 -11.17 -10.87 -10.18
N LYS A 83 -9.88 -10.57 -10.18
CA LYS A 83 -9.29 -9.61 -9.26
C LYS A 83 -9.82 -8.19 -9.51
N VAL A 84 -10.20 -7.49 -8.45
CA VAL A 84 -10.50 -6.06 -8.54
C VAL A 84 -9.21 -5.25 -8.62
N ILE A 85 -8.20 -5.59 -7.82
CA ILE A 85 -6.87 -5.02 -7.94
C ILE A 85 -6.15 -5.71 -9.09
N ARG A 86 -5.95 -5.00 -10.18
CA ARG A 86 -5.26 -5.54 -11.36
C ARG A 86 -3.75 -5.40 -11.26
N GLY A 87 -3.30 -4.35 -10.62
CA GLY A 87 -1.89 -4.14 -10.40
C GLY A 87 -1.63 -3.32 -9.16
N ILE A 88 -0.48 -3.54 -8.54
CA ILE A 88 -0.04 -2.81 -7.38
C ILE A 88 1.48 -2.69 -7.47
N ARG A 89 2.00 -1.47 -7.32
CA ARG A 89 3.41 -1.19 -7.56
C ARG A 89 3.96 -0.24 -6.52
N ARG A 90 5.08 -0.63 -5.91
CA ARG A 90 5.85 0.25 -5.04
C ARG A 90 6.58 1.29 -5.90
N VAL A 91 6.47 2.56 -5.55
CA VAL A 91 7.12 3.66 -6.28
C VAL A 91 8.32 4.18 -5.50
N SER A 92 8.08 4.82 -4.36
CA SER A 92 9.14 5.31 -3.50
C SER A 92 9.74 4.17 -2.69
N LYS A 93 11.05 4.09 -2.60
CA LYS A 93 11.76 3.02 -1.90
C LYS A 93 12.76 3.63 -0.92
N PRO A 94 13.17 2.90 0.13
CA PRO A 94 14.16 3.44 1.08
C PRO A 94 15.44 3.93 0.42
N GLY A 95 15.92 3.27 -0.65
CA GLY A 95 17.11 3.69 -1.37
C GLY A 95 16.87 4.74 -2.45
N LEU A 96 15.62 5.01 -2.80
CA LEU A 96 15.26 5.98 -3.83
C LEU A 96 13.88 6.54 -3.54
N ARG A 97 13.84 7.64 -2.79
CA ARG A 97 12.58 8.31 -2.45
C ARG A 97 12.07 9.13 -3.62
N ILE A 98 10.78 9.03 -3.90
CA ILE A 98 10.12 9.74 -5.01
C ILE A 98 9.10 10.70 -4.43
N TYR A 99 9.26 11.99 -4.73
CA TYR A 99 8.37 13.05 -4.28
C TYR A 99 7.75 13.75 -5.47
N ALA A 100 6.56 14.30 -5.28
CA ALA A 100 5.89 15.11 -6.30
C ALA A 100 5.13 16.24 -5.65
N GLY A 101 5.18 17.43 -6.26
CA GLY A 101 4.31 18.54 -5.90
C GLY A 101 2.90 18.27 -6.42
N TYR A 102 1.91 19.00 -5.90
CA TYR A 102 0.52 18.75 -6.30
C TYR A 102 0.28 18.94 -7.80
N GLU A 103 1.04 19.84 -8.44
CA GLU A 103 0.93 20.08 -9.89
C GLU A 103 1.48 18.92 -10.72
N ASP A 104 2.48 18.24 -10.20
CA ASP A 104 3.18 17.13 -10.87
C ASP A 104 2.73 15.77 -10.39
N MET A 105 1.65 15.71 -9.61
CA MET A 105 1.16 14.46 -9.03
C MET A 105 0.77 13.50 -10.15
N PRO A 106 1.32 12.27 -10.14
CA PRO A 106 1.07 11.32 -11.23
C PRO A 106 -0.39 10.86 -11.26
N LYS A 107 -0.88 10.61 -12.46
CA LYS A 107 -2.18 9.98 -12.69
C LYS A 107 -1.95 8.55 -13.12
N VAL A 108 -2.53 7.61 -12.40
CA VAL A 108 -2.39 6.19 -12.70
C VAL A 108 -3.50 5.77 -13.66
N MET A 109 -3.12 5.18 -14.80
CA MET A 109 -4.08 4.71 -15.83
C MET A 109 -5.08 5.81 -16.23
N ASN A 110 -4.58 7.03 -16.46
CA ASN A 110 -5.39 8.20 -16.83
C ASN A 110 -6.50 8.53 -15.81
N GLY A 111 -6.25 8.25 -14.53
CA GLY A 111 -7.19 8.52 -13.46
C GLY A 111 -8.09 7.36 -13.07
N LEU A 112 -7.98 6.21 -13.76
CA LEU A 112 -8.72 5.00 -13.39
C LEU A 112 -8.14 4.32 -12.16
N GLY A 113 -6.83 4.44 -11.94
CA GLY A 113 -6.17 3.96 -10.75
C GLY A 113 -5.89 5.08 -9.77
N ILE A 114 -5.17 4.75 -8.72
CA ILE A 114 -4.79 5.72 -7.68
C ILE A 114 -3.29 5.67 -7.42
N ALA A 115 -2.73 6.81 -7.00
CA ALA A 115 -1.44 6.86 -6.34
C ALA A 115 -1.67 7.09 -4.85
N VAL A 116 -0.99 6.34 -4.02
CA VAL A 116 -1.01 6.53 -2.56
C VAL A 116 0.13 7.46 -2.21
N VAL A 117 -0.18 8.58 -1.59
CA VAL A 117 0.78 9.66 -1.34
C VAL A 117 0.83 9.96 0.15
N SER A 118 2.04 10.10 0.68
CA SER A 118 2.26 10.54 2.07
C SER A 118 2.53 12.04 2.06
N THR A 119 1.64 12.80 2.67
CA THR A 119 1.75 14.27 2.74
C THR A 119 1.83 14.75 4.18
N SER A 120 2.08 16.04 4.35
CA SER A 120 2.06 16.66 5.68
C SER A 120 0.68 16.59 6.35
N LYS A 121 -0.38 16.37 5.57
CA LYS A 121 -1.75 16.23 6.09
C LYS A 121 -2.19 14.77 6.20
N GLY A 122 -1.28 13.83 6.07
CA GLY A 122 -1.54 12.40 6.17
C GLY A 122 -1.38 11.67 4.86
N ILE A 123 -1.73 10.40 4.87
CA ILE A 123 -1.68 9.54 3.69
C ILE A 123 -3.01 9.67 2.94
N MET A 124 -2.93 9.92 1.64
CA MET A 124 -4.11 10.16 0.82
C MET A 124 -3.87 9.73 -0.62
N THR A 125 -4.91 9.81 -1.45
CA THR A 125 -4.79 9.55 -2.87
C THR A 125 -4.23 10.78 -3.59
N ASP A 126 -3.74 10.57 -4.83
CA ASP A 126 -3.29 11.64 -5.70
C ASP A 126 -4.40 12.68 -5.97
N LYS A 127 -5.63 12.22 -6.14
CA LYS A 127 -6.78 13.10 -6.37
C LYS A 127 -7.01 14.03 -5.19
N LYS A 128 -6.97 13.48 -3.98
CA LYS A 128 -7.16 14.27 -2.76
C LYS A 128 -6.01 15.24 -2.54
N ALA A 129 -4.78 14.80 -2.80
CA ALA A 129 -3.60 15.65 -2.69
C ALA A 129 -3.68 16.84 -3.65
N ARG A 130 -4.08 16.62 -4.89
CA ARG A 130 -4.30 17.70 -5.86
C ARG A 130 -5.40 18.66 -5.40
N SER A 131 -6.50 18.12 -4.89
CA SER A 131 -7.62 18.92 -4.39
C SER A 131 -7.20 19.81 -3.22
N LEU A 132 -6.38 19.30 -2.32
CA LEU A 132 -5.88 20.06 -1.17
C LEU A 132 -4.64 20.91 -1.51
N LYS A 133 -4.11 20.80 -2.74
CA LYS A 133 -2.90 21.50 -3.21
C LYS A 133 -1.70 21.18 -2.32
N VAL A 134 -1.52 19.92 -1.97
CA VAL A 134 -0.38 19.44 -1.19
C VAL A 134 0.40 18.41 -1.99
N GLY A 135 1.72 18.48 -1.87
CA GLY A 135 2.60 17.45 -2.43
C GLY A 135 3.08 16.51 -1.37
N GLY A 136 3.80 15.47 -1.78
CA GLY A 136 4.36 14.52 -0.85
C GLY A 136 5.11 13.40 -1.52
N GLU A 137 5.40 12.37 -0.73
CA GLU A 137 6.09 11.17 -1.20
C GLU A 137 5.08 10.23 -1.86
N VAL A 138 5.36 9.85 -3.11
CA VAL A 138 4.51 8.91 -3.84
C VAL A 138 4.89 7.51 -3.43
N LEU A 139 4.05 6.87 -2.63
CA LEU A 139 4.35 5.56 -2.03
C LEU A 139 4.14 4.42 -3.01
N ALA A 140 2.99 4.40 -3.67
CA ALA A 140 2.60 3.27 -4.50
C ALA A 140 1.54 3.66 -5.52
N PHE A 141 1.43 2.85 -6.58
CA PHE A 141 0.32 2.90 -7.53
C PHE A 141 -0.54 1.67 -7.36
N VAL A 142 -1.86 1.84 -7.46
CA VAL A 142 -2.84 0.75 -7.44
C VAL A 142 -3.84 0.97 -8.56
N TRP A 143 -4.14 -0.07 -9.31
CA TRP A 143 -5.13 0.00 -10.40
C TRP A 143 -5.86 -1.32 -10.63
#